data_c9ac57eded8a0a0020de8daec5223167
#
_entry.id   c9ac57eded8a0a0020de8daec5223167
#
_cell.length_a   1.000
_cell.length_b   1.000
_cell.length_c   1.000
_cell.angle_alpha   90.00
_cell.angle_beta   90.00
_cell.angle_gamma   90.00
#
_symmetry.space_group_name_H-M   'P 1'
#
loop_
_entity.id
_entity.type
_entity.pdbx_description
1 polymer ?
#
loop_
_entity_poly.entity_id
_entity_poly.type
_entity_poly.pdbx_seq_one_letter_code
_entity_poly.pdbx_strand_id
1 'polypeptide(L)'
;MRYALSIALALWLASSVAADQNPKPQGDMGLFPAAEIEWGDGPSSLQKGAAMAVLEGDPTKEGMFTMRLRFPAGFVVNPHFHSQVEHVTVISGTLQFGMGGKFDRAATRAMPAGSFGFWPVGMRHFAYAEGETVLQLHGRGPWTITYVNPADDPRKPGI
;
A
#
# COMPACT_ATOMS: atom_id res chain seq x y z
N MET A 1 38.41 57.20 -56.91
CA MET A 1 38.13 57.04 -55.50
C MET A 1 37.04 56.01 -55.29
N ARG A 2 37.42 54.82 -54.78
CA ARG A 2 36.48 53.73 -54.54
C ARG A 2 36.38 53.52 -53.01
N TYR A 3 35.24 53.77 -52.45
CA TYR A 3 35.00 53.55 -51.02
C TYR A 3 34.49 52.11 -50.84
N ALA A 4 35.26 51.31 -50.13
CA ALA A 4 34.87 49.97 -49.69
C ALA A 4 34.07 50.08 -48.37
N LEU A 5 32.84 49.61 -48.39
CA LEU A 5 31.98 49.52 -47.19
C LEU A 5 32.20 48.17 -46.54
N SER A 6 32.82 48.14 -45.37
CA SER A 6 32.99 46.93 -44.57
C SER A 6 31.73 46.72 -43.70
N ILE A 7 30.96 45.69 -43.99
CA ILE A 7 29.83 45.24 -43.14
C ILE A 7 30.37 44.30 -42.07
N ALA A 8 30.36 44.73 -40.82
CA ALA A 8 30.64 43.90 -39.68
C ALA A 8 29.39 43.09 -39.31
N LEU A 9 29.47 41.77 -39.48
CA LEU A 9 28.41 40.82 -39.10
C LEU A 9 28.58 40.49 -37.61
N ALA A 10 27.73 41.00 -36.73
CA ALA A 10 27.69 40.65 -35.31
C ALA A 10 26.95 39.32 -35.14
N LEU A 11 27.67 38.25 -34.85
CA LEU A 11 27.08 36.97 -34.41
C LEU A 11 26.58 37.07 -32.97
N TRP A 12 25.26 37.10 -32.80
CA TRP A 12 24.63 36.88 -31.50
C TRP A 12 24.63 35.41 -31.20
N LEU A 13 25.47 35.00 -30.26
CA LEU A 13 25.40 33.66 -29.61
C LEU A 13 24.24 33.66 -28.62
N ALA A 14 23.11 33.14 -29.06
CA ALA A 14 22.01 32.83 -28.12
C ALA A 14 22.39 31.61 -27.25
N SER A 15 22.84 31.87 -26.02
CA SER A 15 22.97 30.82 -25.01
C SER A 15 21.58 30.35 -24.63
N SER A 16 21.14 29.21 -25.15
CA SER A 16 19.95 28.55 -24.68
C SER A 16 20.25 27.95 -23.29
N VAL A 17 19.78 28.62 -22.26
CA VAL A 17 19.70 27.98 -20.90
C VAL A 17 18.70 26.86 -21.04
N ALA A 18 19.19 25.63 -21.05
CA ALA A 18 18.33 24.45 -20.95
C ALA A 18 17.61 24.54 -19.59
N ALA A 19 16.31 24.77 -19.64
CA ALA A 19 15.48 24.71 -18.43
C ALA A 19 15.59 23.29 -17.87
N ASP A 20 15.81 23.18 -16.57
CA ASP A 20 15.80 21.90 -15.85
C ASP A 20 14.46 21.19 -16.13
N GLN A 21 14.52 20.10 -16.90
CA GLN A 21 13.36 19.30 -17.33
C GLN A 21 12.86 18.36 -16.21
N ASN A 22 13.52 18.37 -15.05
CA ASN A 22 13.07 17.54 -13.94
C ASN A 22 11.76 18.10 -13.36
N PRO A 23 10.69 17.29 -13.29
CA PRO A 23 9.46 17.71 -12.65
C PRO A 23 9.74 18.08 -11.19
N LYS A 24 9.25 19.23 -10.76
CA LYS A 24 9.33 19.60 -9.34
C LYS A 24 8.57 18.57 -8.50
N PRO A 25 9.10 18.16 -7.33
CA PRO A 25 8.37 17.32 -6.41
C PRO A 25 6.99 17.90 -6.10
N GLN A 26 5.95 17.07 -6.16
CA GLN A 26 4.59 17.43 -5.77
C GLN A 26 4.29 16.78 -4.43
N GLY A 27 4.07 17.60 -3.41
CA GLY A 27 3.74 17.17 -2.05
C GLY A 27 4.94 17.16 -1.10
N ASP A 28 4.65 16.94 0.17
CA ASP A 28 5.62 16.87 1.23
C ASP A 28 6.22 15.47 1.34
N MET A 29 7.49 15.41 1.75
CA MET A 29 8.16 14.14 2.03
C MET A 29 7.68 13.60 3.38
N GLY A 30 7.28 12.32 3.42
CA GLY A 30 7.01 11.57 4.66
C GLY A 30 8.19 10.67 5.02
N LEU A 31 8.60 10.68 6.28
CA LEU A 31 9.55 9.73 6.87
C LEU A 31 8.90 9.07 8.08
N PHE A 32 8.94 7.73 8.13
CA PHE A 32 8.29 6.94 9.16
C PHE A 32 9.26 5.93 9.78
N PRO A 33 10.20 6.38 10.66
CA PRO A 33 11.05 5.48 11.41
C PRO A 33 10.20 4.46 12.19
N ALA A 34 10.60 3.20 12.20
CA ALA A 34 9.76 2.13 12.73
C ALA A 34 9.35 2.33 14.20
N ALA A 35 10.23 2.96 14.99
CA ALA A 35 9.98 3.26 16.41
C ALA A 35 9.02 4.45 16.64
N GLU A 36 8.78 5.26 15.60
CA GLU A 36 7.97 6.48 15.67
C GLU A 36 6.59 6.29 15.04
N ILE A 37 6.28 5.08 14.56
CA ILE A 37 4.97 4.81 13.96
C ILE A 37 3.91 4.80 15.05
N GLU A 38 2.95 5.72 14.91
CA GLU A 38 1.78 5.78 15.78
C GLU A 38 0.72 4.78 15.32
N TRP A 39 0.32 3.90 16.24
CA TRP A 39 -0.66 2.86 15.99
C TRP A 39 -2.01 3.24 16.59
N GLY A 40 -3.04 3.25 15.77
CA GLY A 40 -4.44 3.34 16.19
C GLY A 40 -5.14 1.98 16.15
N ASP A 41 -6.44 2.01 16.48
CA ASP A 41 -7.29 0.82 16.34
C ASP A 41 -7.34 0.36 14.87
N GLY A 42 -7.43 -0.95 14.68
CA GLY A 42 -7.63 -1.53 13.35
C GLY A 42 -8.94 -1.08 12.71
N PRO A 43 -9.05 -1.19 11.37
CA PRO A 43 -10.27 -0.81 10.68
C PRO A 43 -11.46 -1.65 11.16
N SER A 44 -12.64 -1.06 11.21
CA SER A 44 -13.88 -1.74 11.64
C SER A 44 -14.23 -3.00 10.82
N SER A 45 -13.61 -3.12 9.66
CA SER A 45 -13.74 -4.30 8.78
C SER A 45 -12.90 -5.50 9.21
N LEU A 46 -12.03 -5.36 10.21
CA LEU A 46 -11.28 -6.45 10.84
C LEU A 46 -11.78 -6.71 12.25
N GLN A 47 -11.59 -7.92 12.73
CA GLN A 47 -11.90 -8.30 14.11
C GLN A 47 -11.10 -7.40 15.08
N LYS A 48 -11.64 -7.22 16.30
CA LYS A 48 -10.94 -6.49 17.36
C LYS A 48 -9.58 -7.11 17.67
N GLY A 49 -8.61 -6.25 17.97
CA GLY A 49 -7.24 -6.66 18.30
C GLY A 49 -6.21 -6.32 17.21
N ALA A 50 -6.64 -6.10 15.96
CA ALA A 50 -5.75 -5.51 14.98
C ALA A 50 -5.46 -4.04 15.32
N ALA A 51 -4.24 -3.58 15.00
CA ALA A 51 -3.88 -2.16 15.01
C ALA A 51 -3.50 -1.72 13.59
N MET A 52 -3.68 -0.43 13.30
CA MET A 52 -3.41 0.15 11.99
C MET A 52 -2.64 1.47 12.12
N ALA A 53 -1.73 1.71 11.17
CA ALA A 53 -1.09 2.99 10.92
C ALA A 53 -1.17 3.32 9.43
N VAL A 54 -1.76 4.44 9.07
CA VAL A 54 -1.73 4.95 7.69
C VAL A 54 -0.47 5.80 7.55
N LEU A 55 0.40 5.43 6.60
CA LEU A 55 1.67 6.11 6.36
C LEU A 55 1.55 7.11 5.21
N GLU A 56 0.70 6.82 4.23
CA GLU A 56 0.51 7.67 3.05
C GLU A 56 -0.92 7.53 2.54
N GLY A 57 -1.50 8.62 2.07
CA GLY A 57 -2.81 8.64 1.44
C GLY A 57 -3.97 8.28 2.36
N ASP A 58 -5.06 7.83 1.76
CA ASP A 58 -6.28 7.41 2.47
C ASP A 58 -6.87 6.19 1.74
N PRO A 59 -6.89 5.00 2.34
CA PRO A 59 -7.41 3.80 1.68
C PRO A 59 -8.91 3.91 1.30
N THR A 60 -9.64 4.87 1.85
CA THR A 60 -11.07 5.06 1.56
C THR A 60 -11.33 6.00 0.38
N LYS A 61 -10.31 6.72 -0.11
CA LYS A 61 -10.40 7.70 -1.19
C LYS A 61 -9.64 7.27 -2.43
N GLU A 62 -9.91 7.94 -3.54
CA GLU A 62 -9.09 7.76 -4.76
C GLU A 62 -7.65 8.20 -4.52
N GLY A 63 -6.70 7.43 -5.05
CA GLY A 63 -5.28 7.69 -4.96
C GLY A 63 -4.50 6.50 -4.43
N MET A 64 -3.20 6.68 -4.34
CA MET A 64 -2.32 5.68 -3.72
C MET A 64 -2.42 5.78 -2.21
N PHE A 65 -2.30 4.64 -1.54
CA PHE A 65 -2.16 4.57 -0.09
C PHE A 65 -1.10 3.56 0.31
N THR A 66 -0.51 3.80 1.47
CA THR A 66 0.36 2.85 2.18
C THR A 66 -0.06 2.81 3.64
N MET A 67 -0.33 1.62 4.16
CA MET A 67 -0.68 1.43 5.57
C MET A 67 0.04 0.21 6.15
N ARG A 68 0.17 0.18 7.46
CA ARG A 68 0.60 -1.01 8.20
C ARG A 68 -0.53 -1.55 9.04
N LEU A 69 -0.59 -2.87 9.12
CA LEU A 69 -1.44 -3.61 10.05
C LEU A 69 -0.57 -4.40 11.01
N ARG A 70 -0.91 -4.40 12.28
CA ARG A 70 -0.29 -5.25 13.29
C ARG A 70 -1.35 -6.18 13.85
N PHE A 71 -1.08 -7.46 13.73
CA PHE A 71 -1.95 -8.54 14.19
C PHE A 71 -1.35 -9.21 15.41
N PRO A 72 -2.11 -9.43 16.48
CA PRO A 72 -1.66 -10.26 17.60
C PRO A 72 -1.53 -11.73 17.16
N ALA A 73 -0.84 -12.53 17.97
CA ALA A 73 -0.71 -13.96 17.74
C ALA A 73 -2.09 -14.63 17.61
N GLY A 74 -2.24 -15.49 16.60
CA GLY A 74 -3.47 -16.21 16.33
C GLY A 74 -4.58 -15.40 15.66
N PHE A 75 -4.36 -14.12 15.34
CA PHE A 75 -5.35 -13.29 14.65
C PHE A 75 -5.72 -13.89 13.30
N VAL A 76 -7.03 -13.99 13.03
CA VAL A 76 -7.57 -14.59 11.80
C VAL A 76 -8.27 -13.53 10.97
N VAL A 77 -7.97 -13.52 9.68
CA VAL A 77 -8.75 -12.82 8.66
C VAL A 77 -9.47 -13.89 7.85
N ASN A 78 -10.77 -14.02 8.08
CA ASN A 78 -11.62 -15.02 7.43
C ASN A 78 -11.69 -14.81 5.90
N PRO A 79 -12.13 -15.81 5.12
CA PRO A 79 -12.20 -15.74 3.66
C PRO A 79 -12.89 -14.46 3.16
N HIS A 80 -12.17 -13.70 2.35
CA HIS A 80 -12.59 -12.41 1.84
C HIS A 80 -11.95 -12.10 0.49
N PHE A 81 -12.31 -10.98 -0.09
CA PHE A 81 -11.72 -10.41 -1.31
C PHE A 81 -11.78 -8.88 -1.27
N HIS A 82 -11.04 -8.24 -2.16
CA HIS A 82 -10.90 -6.78 -2.21
C HIS A 82 -11.41 -6.20 -3.52
N SER A 83 -11.82 -4.92 -3.47
CA SER A 83 -12.27 -4.12 -4.63
C SER A 83 -11.13 -3.68 -5.54
N GLN A 84 -9.89 -3.71 -5.06
CA GLN A 84 -8.67 -3.33 -5.77
C GLN A 84 -7.59 -4.40 -5.55
N VAL A 85 -6.51 -4.34 -6.32
CA VAL A 85 -5.34 -5.20 -6.09
C VAL A 85 -4.77 -4.89 -4.72
N GLU A 86 -4.50 -5.94 -3.96
CA GLU A 86 -3.80 -5.84 -2.67
C GLU A 86 -2.33 -6.22 -2.85
N HIS A 87 -1.43 -5.41 -2.31
CA HIS A 87 -0.01 -5.69 -2.22
C HIS A 87 0.39 -5.77 -0.76
N VAL A 88 1.00 -6.88 -0.36
CA VAL A 88 1.37 -7.16 1.03
C VAL A 88 2.85 -7.47 1.13
N THR A 89 3.53 -6.78 2.05
CA THR A 89 4.88 -7.13 2.50
C THR A 89 4.82 -7.48 3.99
N VAL A 90 5.34 -8.63 4.37
CA VAL A 90 5.50 -9.00 5.77
C VAL A 90 6.74 -8.30 6.33
N ILE A 91 6.55 -7.38 7.28
CA ILE A 91 7.63 -6.60 7.91
C ILE A 91 8.26 -7.39 9.07
N SER A 92 7.42 -8.03 9.90
CA SER A 92 7.87 -8.88 11.01
C SER A 92 6.87 -9.98 11.29
N GLY A 93 7.29 -11.06 11.95
CA GLY A 93 6.47 -12.22 12.23
C GLY A 93 6.29 -13.14 11.01
N THR A 94 5.20 -13.91 11.01
CA THR A 94 4.85 -14.84 9.93
C THR A 94 3.33 -14.78 9.69
N LEU A 95 2.96 -14.41 8.47
CA LEU A 95 1.59 -14.52 7.98
C LEU A 95 1.40 -15.88 7.32
N GLN A 96 0.43 -16.65 7.78
CA GLN A 96 -0.04 -17.84 7.10
C GLN A 96 -1.14 -17.43 6.12
N PHE A 97 -0.90 -17.64 4.83
CA PHE A 97 -1.79 -17.22 3.74
C PHE A 97 -2.41 -18.40 3.04
N GLY A 98 -3.73 -18.39 2.86
CA GLY A 98 -4.47 -19.43 2.15
C GLY A 98 -5.42 -18.87 1.10
N MET A 99 -5.70 -19.66 0.08
CA MET A 99 -6.56 -19.31 -1.05
C MET A 99 -7.91 -19.99 -0.97
N GLY A 100 -8.95 -19.30 -1.45
CA GLY A 100 -10.30 -19.86 -1.57
C GLY A 100 -11.30 -19.24 -0.62
N GLY A 101 -12.53 -19.76 -0.68
CA GLY A 101 -13.67 -19.23 0.05
C GLY A 101 -13.99 -19.95 1.37
N LYS A 102 -13.12 -20.87 1.81
CA LYS A 102 -13.25 -21.60 3.06
C LYS A 102 -11.94 -21.53 3.82
N PHE A 103 -11.99 -21.18 5.10
CA PHE A 103 -10.82 -21.17 5.96
C PHE A 103 -10.31 -22.59 6.23
N ASP A 104 -9.03 -22.83 5.92
CA ASP A 104 -8.37 -24.10 6.17
C ASP A 104 -6.89 -23.86 6.53
N ARG A 105 -6.53 -24.08 7.80
CA ARG A 105 -5.13 -23.91 8.25
C ARG A 105 -4.14 -24.82 7.54
N ALA A 106 -4.56 -26.03 7.15
CA ALA A 106 -3.69 -26.98 6.46
C ALA A 106 -3.39 -26.56 5.01
N ALA A 107 -4.23 -25.72 4.43
CA ALA A 107 -4.07 -25.19 3.06
C ALA A 107 -3.35 -23.84 3.03
N THR A 108 -2.68 -23.44 4.10
CA THR A 108 -1.92 -22.18 4.13
C THR A 108 -0.46 -22.36 3.75
N ARG A 109 0.13 -21.27 3.27
CA ARG A 109 1.57 -21.12 3.02
C ARG A 109 2.12 -20.05 3.95
N ALA A 110 3.24 -20.36 4.60
CA ALA A 110 3.94 -19.41 5.45
C ALA A 110 4.61 -18.28 4.60
N MET A 111 4.39 -17.07 5.03
CA MET A 111 5.05 -15.87 4.55
C MET A 111 5.79 -15.22 5.73
N PRO A 112 7.07 -15.56 5.96
CA PRO A 112 7.88 -14.96 7.01
C PRO A 112 8.26 -13.51 6.64
N ALA A 113 8.87 -12.78 7.58
CA ALA A 113 9.39 -11.43 7.38
C ALA A 113 10.23 -11.33 6.09
N GLY A 114 10.03 -10.25 5.31
CA GLY A 114 10.62 -10.04 3.99
C GLY A 114 9.83 -10.65 2.83
N SER A 115 8.79 -11.48 3.10
CA SER A 115 7.92 -12.00 2.04
C SER A 115 7.07 -10.90 1.43
N PHE A 116 6.84 -11.01 0.12
CA PHE A 116 5.94 -10.16 -0.64
C PHE A 116 4.93 -11.00 -1.41
N GLY A 117 3.71 -10.50 -1.53
CA GLY A 117 2.67 -11.06 -2.37
C GLY A 117 1.71 -10.00 -2.87
N PHE A 118 0.99 -10.30 -3.95
CA PHE A 118 -0.11 -9.47 -4.43
C PHE A 118 -1.30 -10.33 -4.85
N TRP A 119 -2.49 -9.79 -4.63
CA TRP A 119 -3.75 -10.49 -4.92
C TRP A 119 -4.59 -9.67 -5.89
N PRO A 120 -4.96 -10.23 -7.05
CA PRO A 120 -5.87 -9.57 -7.98
C PRO A 120 -7.22 -9.26 -7.37
N VAL A 121 -7.91 -8.28 -7.97
CA VAL A 121 -9.28 -7.90 -7.61
C VAL A 121 -10.19 -9.13 -7.57
N GLY A 122 -10.97 -9.27 -6.50
CA GLY A 122 -11.94 -10.36 -6.34
C GLY A 122 -11.34 -11.72 -6.00
N MET A 123 -10.01 -11.86 -5.89
CA MET A 123 -9.39 -13.11 -5.48
C MET A 123 -9.76 -13.42 -4.03
N ARG A 124 -10.42 -14.58 -3.81
CA ARG A 124 -10.81 -15.03 -2.47
C ARG A 124 -9.61 -15.63 -1.76
N HIS A 125 -9.34 -15.12 -0.57
CA HIS A 125 -8.22 -15.56 0.26
C HIS A 125 -8.54 -15.38 1.75
N PHE A 126 -7.70 -15.95 2.59
CA PHE A 126 -7.77 -15.86 4.03
C PHE A 126 -6.35 -15.90 4.61
N ALA A 127 -6.21 -15.45 5.84
CA ALA A 127 -4.90 -15.44 6.50
C ALA A 127 -5.04 -15.62 8.01
N TYR A 128 -3.94 -16.01 8.66
CA TYR A 128 -3.80 -15.88 10.11
C TYR A 128 -2.35 -15.55 10.48
N ALA A 129 -2.18 -14.84 11.59
CA ALA A 129 -0.90 -14.52 12.15
C ALA A 129 -0.44 -15.66 13.09
N GLU A 130 0.74 -16.23 12.86
CA GLU A 130 1.28 -17.31 13.70
C GLU A 130 1.70 -16.79 15.08
N GLY A 131 2.44 -15.68 15.08
CA GLY A 131 2.78 -14.85 16.22
C GLY A 131 2.34 -13.41 15.96
N GLU A 132 2.77 -12.44 16.78
CA GLU A 132 2.58 -11.04 16.43
C GLU A 132 3.21 -10.77 15.05
N THR A 133 2.42 -10.22 14.14
CA THR A 133 2.82 -10.03 12.75
C THR A 133 2.50 -8.63 12.29
N VAL A 134 3.49 -7.96 11.69
CA VAL A 134 3.32 -6.64 11.06
C VAL A 134 3.38 -6.79 9.55
N LEU A 135 2.35 -6.27 8.89
CA LEU A 135 2.22 -6.23 7.45
C LEU A 135 2.28 -4.77 6.97
N GLN A 136 2.84 -4.55 5.79
CA GLN A 136 2.64 -3.31 5.05
C GLN A 136 1.81 -3.61 3.81
N LEU A 137 0.70 -2.88 3.67
CA LEU A 137 -0.18 -2.91 2.51
C LEU A 137 -0.05 -1.61 1.74
N HIS A 138 -0.08 -1.72 0.42
CA HIS A 138 -0.19 -0.55 -0.44
C HIS A 138 -1.06 -0.87 -1.66
N GLY A 139 -1.65 0.16 -2.25
CA GLY A 139 -2.53 0.01 -3.38
C GLY A 139 -3.20 1.31 -3.77
N ARG A 140 -4.28 1.19 -4.53
CA ARG A 140 -5.16 2.31 -4.88
C ARG A 140 -6.46 2.21 -4.11
N GLY A 141 -6.90 3.34 -3.56
CA GLY A 141 -8.24 3.48 -3.00
C GLY A 141 -9.26 3.95 -4.05
N PRO A 142 -10.57 3.86 -3.76
CA PRO A 142 -11.12 3.27 -2.54
C PRO A 142 -10.91 1.76 -2.48
N TRP A 143 -10.33 1.29 -1.38
CA TRP A 143 -10.00 -0.12 -1.14
C TRP A 143 -10.91 -0.69 -0.06
N THR A 144 -11.55 -1.81 -0.35
CA THR A 144 -12.53 -2.42 0.55
C THR A 144 -12.25 -3.91 0.76
N ILE A 145 -12.71 -4.43 1.89
CA ILE A 145 -12.76 -5.86 2.19
C ILE A 145 -14.21 -6.32 2.16
N THR A 146 -14.48 -7.44 1.47
CA THR A 146 -15.78 -8.11 1.43
C THR A 146 -15.59 -9.56 1.86
N TYR A 147 -16.27 -9.96 2.94
CA TYR A 147 -16.22 -11.34 3.44
C TYR A 147 -17.05 -12.27 2.58
N VAL A 148 -16.53 -13.48 2.31
CA VAL A 148 -17.24 -14.52 1.55
C VAL A 148 -18.48 -14.98 2.31
N ASN A 149 -18.34 -15.23 3.62
CA ASN A 149 -19.46 -15.46 4.51
C ASN A 149 -19.83 -14.13 5.20
N PRO A 150 -21.03 -13.57 4.98
CA PRO A 150 -21.43 -12.31 5.61
C PRO A 150 -21.43 -12.31 7.14
N ALA A 151 -21.50 -13.47 7.78
CA ALA A 151 -21.44 -13.59 9.23
C ALA A 151 -20.03 -13.35 9.81
N ASP A 152 -18.99 -13.41 8.95
CA ASP A 152 -17.61 -13.13 9.35
C ASP A 152 -17.29 -11.61 9.34
N ASP A 153 -18.20 -10.79 8.81
CA ASP A 153 -18.02 -9.35 8.71
C ASP A 153 -18.30 -8.68 10.08
N PRO A 154 -17.27 -8.18 10.79
CA PRO A 154 -17.46 -7.61 12.12
C PRO A 154 -18.27 -6.31 12.14
N ARG A 155 -18.51 -5.70 10.98
CA ARG A 155 -19.37 -4.50 10.84
C ARG A 155 -20.85 -4.84 10.90
N LYS A 156 -21.22 -6.11 10.73
CA LYS A 156 -22.61 -6.55 10.81
C LYS A 156 -22.93 -6.98 12.23
N PRO A 157 -24.05 -6.53 12.80
CA PRO A 157 -24.51 -7.10 14.06
C PRO A 157 -24.70 -8.61 13.89
N GLY A 158 -24.23 -9.38 14.85
CA GLY A 158 -24.39 -10.84 14.84
C GLY A 158 -25.87 -11.21 14.60
N ILE A 159 -26.08 -12.04 13.60
CA ILE A 159 -27.37 -12.66 13.33
C ILE A 159 -27.57 -13.77 14.32
#